data_966d085b9f0c31d627b439c8da361bc4
#
_entry.id   966d085b9f0c31d627b439c8da361bc4
#
_cell.length_a   1.000
_cell.length_b   1.000
_cell.length_c   1.000
_cell.angle_alpha   90.00
_cell.angle_beta   90.00
_cell.angle_gamma   90.00
#
_symmetry.space_group_name_H-M   'P 1'
#
loop_
_entity.id
_entity.type
_entity.pdbx_description
1 polymer ?
#
loop_
_entity_poly.entity_id
_entity_poly.type
_entity_poly.pdbx_seq_one_letter_code
_entity_poly.pdbx_strand_id
1 'polypeptide(L)'
;MKQIIHSFLYGSAVWAACTVSQEVKAGGIPVSTTEDGDAVSPNIVCVVCEDIGPWLHCFGDSVAVTPTIDALAAEGIRYTSIYGTVGVSAPSRAALITGMYPTHINANYMRTQGGQIARPPAVTGYDIVLPEGIKCYTELLRAAGYYCTNNPKTDYQFLPPLTAWDECGRQAHWRNRPKGMPFFAIFNTLASHEQKVWESAKDTLYVSPDDVVLPPYYPEDSIVRRDIAVMYSNIYRVDCFVRQMIDELKAAGEWDNTILIFYSDNGGPLPRQKREITEVGTHIPLIIRYPDGRLAGSIDDGLRSIIDIPPTILSLAGIKPPAYMDGKAFAGKYASPSAN
;
A
#
# COMPACT_ATOMS: atom_id res chain seq x y z
N MET A 1 65.53 -41.79 -4.09
CA MET A 1 65.83 -40.49 -4.71
C MET A 1 64.72 -39.52 -4.38
N LYS A 2 65.02 -38.38 -3.89
CA LYS A 2 64.28 -37.49 -2.98
C LYS A 2 62.87 -37.06 -3.52
N GLN A 3 61.87 -37.36 -2.71
CA GLN A 3 60.56 -36.71 -2.74
C GLN A 3 60.63 -35.32 -2.13
N ILE A 4 60.02 -34.32 -2.78
CA ILE A 4 59.78 -33.00 -2.19
C ILE A 4 58.25 -32.87 -2.07
N ILE A 5 57.79 -32.87 -0.83
CA ILE A 5 56.41 -32.61 -0.45
C ILE A 5 56.25 -31.10 -0.31
N HIS A 6 55.33 -30.51 -1.10
CA HIS A 6 54.91 -29.12 -0.90
C HIS A 6 53.58 -29.13 -0.15
N SER A 7 53.63 -28.63 1.09
CA SER A 7 52.50 -28.35 1.93
C SER A 7 51.80 -27.05 1.44
N PHE A 8 50.56 -27.16 1.04
CA PHE A 8 49.68 -25.99 0.86
C PHE A 8 48.93 -25.74 2.18
N LEU A 9 49.22 -24.62 2.80
CA LEU A 9 48.47 -24.08 3.93
C LEU A 9 47.22 -23.37 3.36
N TYR A 10 46.04 -23.94 3.63
CA TYR A 10 44.77 -23.26 3.44
C TYR A 10 44.50 -22.33 4.64
N GLY A 11 44.62 -21.03 4.40
CA GLY A 11 44.17 -20.00 5.35
C GLY A 11 42.66 -19.89 5.30
N SER A 12 42.00 -20.33 6.36
CA SER A 12 40.57 -20.13 6.56
C SER A 12 40.31 -18.67 6.95
N ALA A 13 39.82 -17.85 6.02
CA ALA A 13 39.27 -16.53 6.32
C ALA A 13 37.88 -16.71 6.94
N VAL A 14 37.79 -16.55 8.25
CA VAL A 14 36.53 -16.47 8.97
C VAL A 14 35.92 -15.09 8.67
N TRP A 15 34.91 -15.06 7.85
CA TRP A 15 34.06 -13.87 7.69
C TRP A 15 33.14 -13.79 8.91
N ALA A 16 33.44 -12.89 9.83
CA ALA A 16 32.52 -12.50 10.87
C ALA A 16 31.42 -11.66 10.24
N ALA A 17 30.27 -12.28 10.02
CA ALA A 17 29.04 -11.55 9.68
C ALA A 17 28.65 -10.75 10.91
N CYS A 18 28.90 -9.44 10.89
CA CYS A 18 28.39 -8.50 11.88
C CYS A 18 26.90 -8.27 11.55
N THR A 19 26.02 -9.07 12.13
CA THR A 19 24.59 -8.77 12.17
C THR A 19 24.38 -7.62 13.16
N VAL A 20 24.33 -6.40 12.64
CA VAL A 20 23.86 -5.26 13.41
C VAL A 20 22.33 -5.31 13.38
N SER A 21 21.74 -5.98 14.34
CA SER A 21 20.33 -5.82 14.67
C SER A 21 20.17 -4.44 15.36
N GLN A 22 19.81 -3.42 14.59
CA GLN A 22 19.35 -2.17 15.17
C GLN A 22 17.94 -2.39 15.73
N GLU A 23 17.81 -2.42 17.05
CA GLU A 23 16.53 -2.27 17.71
C GLU A 23 15.92 -0.92 17.32
N VAL A 24 14.83 -0.98 16.56
CA VAL A 24 14.02 0.21 16.23
C VAL A 24 13.27 0.63 17.49
N LYS A 25 13.84 1.53 18.27
CA LYS A 25 13.10 2.20 19.34
C LYS A 25 11.98 3.01 18.70
N ALA A 26 10.74 2.77 19.15
CA ALA A 26 9.57 3.57 18.78
C ALA A 26 9.78 5.05 19.19
N GLY A 27 10.40 5.81 18.28
CA GLY A 27 10.59 7.24 18.44
C GLY A 27 9.29 7.97 18.12
N GLY A 28 8.83 8.82 19.03
CA GLY A 28 7.72 9.73 18.78
C GLY A 28 8.01 10.60 17.54
N ILE A 29 6.96 10.96 16.80
CA ILE A 29 7.05 11.82 15.62
C ILE A 29 7.68 13.16 16.04
N PRO A 30 8.83 13.59 15.48
CA PRO A 30 9.24 14.98 15.64
C PRO A 30 8.21 15.81 14.88
N VAL A 31 7.57 16.69 15.61
CA VAL A 31 6.58 17.60 15.06
C VAL A 31 7.34 18.86 14.70
N SER A 32 7.23 19.31 13.45
CA SER A 32 7.69 20.65 13.11
C SER A 32 6.86 21.65 13.94
N THR A 33 7.49 22.61 14.59
CA THR A 33 6.78 23.65 15.35
C THR A 33 6.60 24.88 14.47
N THR A 34 5.46 25.53 14.59
CA THR A 34 5.25 26.88 14.09
C THR A 34 6.11 27.88 14.90
N GLU A 35 6.27 29.10 14.41
CA GLU A 35 6.94 30.20 15.17
C GLU A 35 6.33 30.43 16.57
N ASP A 36 5.05 30.00 16.76
CA ASP A 36 4.34 30.05 18.05
C ASP A 36 4.51 28.79 18.91
N GLY A 37 5.35 27.84 18.51
CA GLY A 37 5.66 26.63 19.28
C GLY A 37 4.61 25.51 19.21
N ASP A 38 3.54 25.64 18.43
CA ASP A 38 2.53 24.63 18.24
C ASP A 38 3.01 23.57 17.25
N ALA A 39 2.79 22.33 17.63
CA ALA A 39 3.17 21.17 16.84
C ALA A 39 2.32 21.08 15.55
N VAL A 40 2.94 21.23 14.39
CA VAL A 40 2.24 21.10 13.10
C VAL A 40 1.92 19.63 12.81
N SER A 41 0.64 19.32 12.70
CA SER A 41 0.22 17.97 12.28
C SER A 41 0.69 17.68 10.86
N PRO A 42 1.34 16.52 10.59
CA PRO A 42 1.78 16.18 9.24
C PRO A 42 0.60 15.97 8.31
N ASN A 43 0.75 16.36 7.05
CA ASN A 43 -0.13 15.89 6.01
C ASN A 43 0.11 14.39 5.77
N ILE A 44 -0.91 13.67 5.35
CA ILE A 44 -0.79 12.25 5.03
C ILE A 44 -1.40 12.00 3.66
N VAL A 45 -0.61 11.41 2.76
CA VAL A 45 -1.05 11.02 1.41
C VAL A 45 -0.90 9.53 1.25
N CYS A 46 -1.99 8.88 0.86
CA CYS A 46 -1.97 7.49 0.43
C CYS A 46 -2.06 7.42 -1.10
N VAL A 47 -1.10 6.79 -1.74
CA VAL A 47 -1.17 6.40 -3.15
C VAL A 47 -1.49 4.92 -3.21
N VAL A 48 -2.71 4.61 -3.64
CA VAL A 48 -3.25 3.25 -3.64
C VAL A 48 -3.35 2.74 -5.06
N CYS A 49 -2.66 1.65 -5.35
CA CYS A 49 -2.80 0.95 -6.61
C CYS A 49 -3.73 -0.26 -6.48
N GLU A 50 -4.16 -0.78 -7.63
CA GLU A 50 -5.00 -1.97 -7.73
C GLU A 50 -4.13 -3.17 -8.08
N ASP A 51 -4.44 -4.32 -7.51
CA ASP A 51 -3.98 -5.62 -8.00
C ASP A 51 -2.44 -5.73 -8.19
N ILE A 52 -1.65 -5.24 -7.26
CA ILE A 52 -0.18 -5.38 -7.32
C ILE A 52 0.32 -6.16 -6.12
N GLY A 53 1.02 -7.27 -6.37
CA GLY A 53 1.89 -7.92 -5.40
C GLY A 53 3.26 -7.22 -5.30
N PRO A 54 4.24 -7.77 -4.59
CA PRO A 54 5.57 -7.15 -4.42
C PRO A 54 6.46 -7.25 -5.69
N TRP A 55 5.86 -7.19 -6.88
CA TRP A 55 6.57 -7.17 -8.18
C TRP A 55 7.06 -5.78 -8.53
N LEU A 56 7.91 -5.24 -7.68
CA LEU A 56 8.56 -3.94 -7.79
C LEU A 56 10.07 -4.14 -7.65
N HIS A 57 10.87 -3.38 -8.36
CA HIS A 57 12.33 -3.56 -8.36
C HIS A 57 12.91 -3.41 -6.93
N CYS A 58 12.44 -2.45 -6.14
CA CYS A 58 12.87 -2.28 -4.75
C CYS A 58 12.45 -3.44 -3.82
N PHE A 59 11.53 -4.32 -4.23
CA PHE A 59 11.16 -5.55 -3.51
C PHE A 59 11.89 -6.79 -4.06
N GLY A 60 12.87 -6.60 -4.97
CA GLY A 60 13.72 -7.67 -5.49
C GLY A 60 13.28 -8.25 -6.83
N ASP A 61 12.25 -7.69 -7.48
CA ASP A 61 11.85 -8.10 -8.82
C ASP A 61 12.80 -7.51 -9.86
N SER A 62 13.43 -8.37 -10.66
CA SER A 62 14.44 -7.95 -11.66
C SER A 62 13.82 -7.50 -12.98
N VAL A 63 12.53 -7.70 -13.20
CA VAL A 63 11.80 -7.38 -14.44
C VAL A 63 11.07 -6.05 -14.33
N ALA A 64 10.61 -5.71 -13.15
CA ALA A 64 9.84 -4.49 -12.90
C ALA A 64 10.66 -3.21 -13.15
N VAL A 65 10.08 -2.24 -13.86
CA VAL A 65 10.66 -0.93 -14.12
C VAL A 65 9.92 0.11 -13.27
N THR A 66 10.45 0.40 -12.07
CA THR A 66 9.78 1.23 -11.07
C THR A 66 10.68 2.30 -10.43
N PRO A 67 11.36 3.15 -11.23
CA PRO A 67 12.40 4.04 -10.73
C PRO A 67 11.90 5.06 -9.70
N THR A 68 10.65 5.51 -9.78
CA THR A 68 10.07 6.45 -8.82
C THR A 68 9.75 5.76 -7.49
N ILE A 69 9.15 4.57 -7.55
CA ILE A 69 8.83 3.77 -6.35
C ILE A 69 10.12 3.31 -5.68
N ASP A 70 11.18 2.99 -6.45
CA ASP A 70 12.50 2.64 -5.92
C ASP A 70 13.14 3.82 -5.18
N ALA A 71 13.04 5.03 -5.74
CA ALA A 71 13.50 6.26 -5.08
C ALA A 71 12.69 6.54 -3.80
N LEU A 72 11.37 6.36 -3.83
CA LEU A 72 10.51 6.48 -2.66
C LEU A 72 10.90 5.46 -1.57
N ALA A 73 11.21 4.23 -1.95
CA ALA A 73 11.67 3.19 -1.02
C ALA A 73 13.04 3.54 -0.39
N ALA A 74 13.92 4.19 -1.14
CA ALA A 74 15.20 4.67 -0.63
C ALA A 74 15.05 5.83 0.36
N GLU A 75 14.00 6.65 0.23
CA GLU A 75 13.64 7.73 1.17
C GLU A 75 12.73 7.28 2.31
N GLY A 76 12.21 6.05 2.28
CA GLY A 76 11.21 5.53 3.22
C GLY A 76 11.58 4.18 3.81
N ILE A 77 10.59 3.57 4.45
CA ILE A 77 10.65 2.21 4.99
C ILE A 77 9.88 1.29 4.05
N ARG A 78 10.48 0.16 3.66
CA ARG A 78 9.80 -0.94 2.97
C ARG A 78 9.30 -1.96 3.98
N TYR A 79 8.01 -2.24 3.94
CA TYR A 79 7.39 -3.32 4.71
C TYR A 79 7.22 -4.53 3.79
N THR A 80 7.98 -5.59 4.05
CA THR A 80 8.09 -6.72 3.12
C THR A 80 7.11 -7.85 3.38
N SER A 81 6.36 -7.81 4.48
CA SER A 81 5.45 -8.87 4.90
C SER A 81 4.06 -8.33 5.24
N ILE A 82 3.44 -7.64 4.28
CA ILE A 82 2.07 -7.09 4.40
C ILE A 82 1.10 -7.93 3.59
N TYR A 83 -0.01 -8.33 4.22
CA TYR A 83 -1.00 -9.20 3.60
C TYR A 83 -2.40 -8.59 3.64
N GLY A 84 -3.10 -8.64 2.51
CA GLY A 84 -4.52 -8.36 2.42
C GLY A 84 -5.35 -9.41 3.17
N THR A 85 -6.52 -9.02 3.66
CA THR A 85 -7.47 -9.95 4.29
C THR A 85 -8.13 -10.87 3.28
N VAL A 86 -8.20 -10.44 2.03
CA VAL A 86 -8.76 -11.15 0.88
C VAL A 86 -8.05 -10.71 -0.40
N GLY A 87 -8.04 -11.57 -1.41
CA GLY A 87 -7.40 -11.31 -2.71
C GLY A 87 -8.26 -10.49 -3.69
N VAL A 88 -9.11 -9.55 -3.20
CA VAL A 88 -10.04 -8.81 -4.07
C VAL A 88 -10.45 -7.45 -3.46
N SER A 89 -10.68 -6.46 -4.33
CA SER A 89 -10.76 -5.04 -3.95
C SER A 89 -11.87 -4.69 -2.96
N ALA A 90 -13.14 -5.06 -3.19
CA ALA A 90 -14.23 -4.51 -2.38
C ALA A 90 -14.17 -4.92 -0.89
N PRO A 91 -14.01 -6.20 -0.53
CA PRO A 91 -13.82 -6.58 0.87
C PRO A 91 -12.54 -5.99 1.48
N SER A 92 -11.45 -5.94 0.71
CA SER A 92 -10.19 -5.36 1.16
C SER A 92 -10.32 -3.87 1.45
N ARG A 93 -11.03 -3.12 0.59
CA ARG A 93 -11.26 -1.68 0.79
C ARG A 93 -12.24 -1.39 1.92
N ALA A 94 -13.22 -2.29 2.16
CA ALA A 94 -14.07 -2.21 3.36
C ALA A 94 -13.24 -2.39 4.63
N ALA A 95 -12.31 -3.35 4.63
CA ALA A 95 -11.35 -3.54 5.71
C ALA A 95 -10.43 -2.32 5.91
N LEU A 96 -9.91 -1.77 4.80
CA LEU A 96 -9.05 -0.58 4.82
C LEU A 96 -9.75 0.65 5.39
N ILE A 97 -11.04 0.90 5.09
CA ILE A 97 -11.70 2.12 5.57
C ILE A 97 -12.17 2.02 7.02
N THR A 98 -12.30 0.80 7.57
CA THR A 98 -12.82 0.56 8.92
C THR A 98 -11.77 0.07 9.92
N GLY A 99 -10.66 -0.51 9.44
CA GLY A 99 -9.68 -1.20 10.28
C GLY A 99 -10.19 -2.53 10.85
N MET A 100 -11.24 -3.10 10.23
CA MET A 100 -11.92 -4.31 10.68
C MET A 100 -11.75 -5.44 9.67
N TYR A 101 -11.76 -6.70 10.14
CA TYR A 101 -11.89 -7.81 9.21
C TYR A 101 -13.22 -7.75 8.47
N PRO A 102 -13.26 -8.04 7.16
CA PRO A 102 -14.50 -8.01 6.38
C PRO A 102 -15.61 -8.88 6.96
N THR A 103 -15.23 -10.01 7.62
CA THR A 103 -16.16 -10.92 8.30
C THR A 103 -16.89 -10.29 9.48
N HIS A 104 -16.23 -9.36 10.18
CA HIS A 104 -16.82 -8.69 11.36
C HIS A 104 -17.82 -7.60 10.98
N ILE A 105 -17.74 -7.11 9.76
CA ILE A 105 -18.63 -6.06 9.23
C ILE A 105 -19.53 -6.54 8.10
N ASN A 106 -19.62 -7.86 7.88
CA ASN A 106 -20.41 -8.51 6.81
C ASN A 106 -20.02 -8.09 5.38
N ALA A 107 -18.79 -7.63 5.16
CA ALA A 107 -18.27 -7.15 3.88
C ALA A 107 -17.44 -8.21 3.11
N ASN A 108 -17.81 -9.49 3.20
CA ASN A 108 -17.02 -10.61 2.67
C ASN A 108 -17.08 -10.73 1.14
N TYR A 109 -18.08 -10.14 0.50
CA TYR A 109 -18.37 -10.35 -0.91
C TYR A 109 -18.00 -9.14 -1.75
N MET A 110 -17.83 -9.36 -3.05
CA MET A 110 -17.78 -8.26 -4.00
C MET A 110 -19.12 -7.54 -4.04
N ARG A 111 -19.10 -6.29 -4.53
CA ARG A 111 -20.28 -5.43 -4.67
C ARG A 111 -21.50 -6.20 -5.17
N THR A 112 -22.56 -6.15 -4.40
CA THR A 112 -23.86 -6.74 -4.78
C THR A 112 -24.82 -5.71 -5.38
N GLN A 113 -24.59 -4.40 -5.11
CA GLN A 113 -25.31 -3.30 -5.75
C GLN A 113 -24.39 -2.50 -6.68
N GLY A 114 -24.98 -1.92 -7.74
CA GLY A 114 -24.32 -0.95 -8.62
C GLY A 114 -23.14 -1.49 -9.45
N GLY A 115 -22.85 -2.79 -9.37
CA GLY A 115 -21.75 -3.43 -10.11
C GLY A 115 -22.24 -4.08 -11.41
N GLN A 116 -21.35 -4.20 -12.40
CA GLN A 116 -21.57 -4.98 -13.63
C GLN A 116 -21.54 -6.50 -13.40
N ILE A 117 -21.47 -6.94 -12.15
CA ILE A 117 -21.43 -8.37 -11.84
C ILE A 117 -22.80 -8.95 -12.07
N ALA A 118 -22.89 -9.92 -13.00
CA ALA A 118 -24.08 -10.70 -13.21
C ALA A 118 -24.41 -11.47 -11.91
N ARG A 119 -25.48 -11.03 -11.24
CA ARG A 119 -26.01 -11.74 -10.08
C ARG A 119 -26.92 -12.87 -10.53
N PRO A 120 -26.94 -14.01 -9.83
CA PRO A 120 -27.99 -14.98 -10.05
C PRO A 120 -29.37 -14.30 -9.91
N PRO A 121 -30.35 -14.63 -10.75
CA PRO A 121 -31.68 -13.95 -10.76
C PRO A 121 -32.40 -13.93 -9.41
N ALA A 122 -32.10 -14.88 -8.53
CA ALA A 122 -32.71 -15.00 -7.20
C ALA A 122 -31.98 -14.19 -6.11
N VAL A 123 -30.83 -13.56 -6.43
CA VAL A 123 -30.05 -12.80 -5.43
C VAL A 123 -30.37 -11.32 -5.54
N THR A 124 -30.99 -10.78 -4.51
CA THR A 124 -31.21 -9.32 -4.39
C THR A 124 -29.90 -8.63 -4.07
N GLY A 125 -29.61 -7.52 -4.77
CA GLY A 125 -28.49 -6.67 -4.41
C GLY A 125 -28.72 -6.00 -3.06
N TYR A 126 -27.67 -5.87 -2.27
CA TYR A 126 -27.71 -5.18 -0.99
C TYR A 126 -26.40 -4.41 -0.76
N ASP A 127 -26.50 -3.32 -0.01
CA ASP A 127 -25.36 -2.69 0.65
C ASP A 127 -25.35 -3.14 2.10
N ILE A 128 -24.18 -3.31 2.66
CA ILE A 128 -24.06 -3.61 4.09
C ILE A 128 -24.35 -2.34 4.90
N VAL A 129 -24.82 -2.55 6.11
CA VAL A 129 -24.92 -1.50 7.12
C VAL A 129 -23.83 -1.78 8.15
N LEU A 130 -22.95 -0.82 8.37
CA LEU A 130 -21.91 -0.96 9.38
C LEU A 130 -22.54 -1.20 10.76
N PRO A 131 -21.98 -2.11 11.57
CA PRO A 131 -22.42 -2.28 12.96
C PRO A 131 -22.37 -0.96 13.73
N GLU A 132 -23.25 -0.81 14.71
CA GLU A 132 -23.32 0.40 15.55
C GLU A 132 -21.96 0.69 16.20
N GLY A 133 -21.54 1.95 16.14
CA GLY A 133 -20.26 2.41 16.70
C GLY A 133 -19.05 2.24 15.78
N ILE A 134 -19.14 1.45 14.71
CA ILE A 134 -18.07 1.32 13.74
C ILE A 134 -18.08 2.52 12.77
N LYS A 135 -16.94 3.17 12.62
CA LYS A 135 -16.75 4.35 11.78
C LYS A 135 -15.70 4.11 10.69
N CYS A 136 -15.80 4.85 9.61
CA CYS A 136 -14.66 5.06 8.73
C CYS A 136 -13.57 5.80 9.50
N TYR A 137 -12.31 5.36 9.44
CA TYR A 137 -11.23 6.02 10.19
C TYR A 137 -11.05 7.49 9.80
N THR A 138 -11.46 7.86 8.60
CA THR A 138 -11.44 9.24 8.10
C THR A 138 -12.39 10.16 8.86
N GLU A 139 -13.49 9.64 9.43
CA GLU A 139 -14.36 10.42 10.31
C GLU A 139 -13.61 10.88 11.58
N LEU A 140 -12.67 10.05 12.06
CA LEU A 140 -11.83 10.38 13.22
C LEU A 140 -10.75 11.40 12.86
N LEU A 141 -10.17 11.29 11.66
CA LEU A 141 -9.24 12.30 11.14
C LEU A 141 -9.94 13.65 10.98
N ARG A 142 -11.15 13.69 10.40
CA ARG A 142 -11.94 14.91 10.28
C ARG A 142 -12.30 15.50 11.63
N ALA A 143 -12.69 14.68 12.60
CA ALA A 143 -12.96 15.13 13.96
C ALA A 143 -11.71 15.72 14.65
N ALA A 144 -10.50 15.33 14.22
CA ALA A 144 -9.24 15.88 14.68
C ALA A 144 -8.75 17.08 13.85
N GLY A 145 -9.55 17.57 12.90
CA GLY A 145 -9.24 18.76 12.12
C GLY A 145 -8.53 18.53 10.79
N TYR A 146 -8.45 17.30 10.31
CA TYR A 146 -7.93 17.00 8.97
C TYR A 146 -8.98 17.24 7.89
N TYR A 147 -8.57 17.81 6.76
CA TYR A 147 -9.36 17.81 5.53
C TYR A 147 -9.13 16.51 4.78
N CYS A 148 -10.17 15.68 4.64
CA CYS A 148 -10.07 14.32 4.12
C CYS A 148 -10.62 14.20 2.71
N THR A 149 -9.80 13.75 1.74
CA THR A 149 -10.21 13.57 0.34
C THR A 149 -9.94 12.17 -0.17
N ASN A 150 -10.81 11.67 -1.07
CA ASN A 150 -10.64 10.39 -1.75
C ASN A 150 -10.88 10.53 -3.27
N ASN A 151 -9.87 10.24 -4.08
CA ASN A 151 -9.92 10.34 -5.53
C ASN A 151 -9.55 9.01 -6.20
N PRO A 152 -10.44 8.44 -7.01
CA PRO A 152 -11.91 8.52 -6.98
C PRO A 152 -12.60 7.27 -6.41
N LYS A 153 -11.85 6.17 -6.09
CA LYS A 153 -12.41 4.84 -5.83
C LYS A 153 -12.71 4.63 -4.35
N THR A 154 -13.94 4.23 -4.01
CA THR A 154 -14.36 3.81 -2.66
C THR A 154 -14.43 2.30 -2.53
N ASP A 155 -15.40 1.70 -3.16
CA ASP A 155 -15.60 0.25 -3.24
C ASP A 155 -15.79 -0.46 -1.88
N TYR A 156 -16.42 0.22 -0.91
CA TYR A 156 -16.47 -0.23 0.49
C TYR A 156 -17.57 -1.24 0.82
N GLN A 157 -18.34 -1.75 -0.14
CA GLN A 157 -19.52 -2.60 0.10
C GLN A 157 -20.67 -1.91 0.84
N PHE A 158 -20.52 -0.63 1.19
CA PHE A 158 -21.53 0.20 1.82
C PHE A 158 -21.43 1.63 1.27
N LEU A 159 -22.54 2.35 1.37
CA LEU A 159 -22.54 3.77 1.07
C LEU A 159 -21.78 4.50 2.20
N PRO A 160 -20.65 5.15 1.91
CA PRO A 160 -19.91 5.86 2.95
C PRO A 160 -20.77 6.96 3.55
N PRO A 161 -20.75 7.15 4.87
CA PRO A 161 -21.49 8.23 5.51
C PRO A 161 -20.95 9.60 5.03
N LEU A 162 -21.81 10.62 5.02
CA LEU A 162 -21.42 11.99 4.62
C LEU A 162 -20.28 12.56 5.47
N THR A 163 -20.08 12.00 6.65
CA THR A 163 -19.01 12.37 7.57
C THR A 163 -17.64 11.76 7.22
N ALA A 164 -17.59 10.78 6.31
CA ALA A 164 -16.36 10.08 5.98
C ALA A 164 -15.35 10.94 5.22
N TRP A 165 -15.83 11.83 4.35
CA TRP A 165 -14.98 12.61 3.46
C TRP A 165 -15.45 14.06 3.39
N ASP A 166 -14.52 15.02 3.22
CA ASP A 166 -14.84 16.39 2.81
C ASP A 166 -15.10 16.42 1.31
N GLU A 167 -14.31 15.68 0.53
CA GLU A 167 -14.51 15.47 -0.90
C GLU A 167 -14.27 14.00 -1.27
N CYS A 168 -15.15 13.43 -2.08
CA CYS A 168 -15.00 12.09 -2.61
C CYS A 168 -15.42 12.05 -4.08
N GLY A 169 -14.50 11.65 -4.97
CA GLY A 169 -14.74 11.58 -6.40
C GLY A 169 -13.55 12.08 -7.23
N ARG A 170 -13.74 12.16 -8.56
CA ARG A 170 -12.65 12.47 -9.50
C ARG A 170 -12.04 13.86 -9.34
N GLN A 171 -12.76 14.78 -8.73
CA GLN A 171 -12.35 16.16 -8.51
C GLN A 171 -11.81 16.39 -7.09
N ALA A 172 -11.95 15.39 -6.20
CA ALA A 172 -11.51 15.47 -4.83
C ALA A 172 -9.98 15.65 -4.77
N HIS A 173 -9.55 16.70 -4.08
CA HIS A 173 -8.14 17.05 -4.01
C HIS A 173 -7.80 17.83 -2.75
N TRP A 174 -6.67 17.53 -2.12
CA TRP A 174 -6.17 18.23 -0.93
C TRP A 174 -5.97 19.74 -1.14
N ARG A 175 -5.77 20.19 -2.38
CA ARG A 175 -5.65 21.62 -2.71
C ARG A 175 -6.90 22.45 -2.44
N ASN A 176 -8.07 21.78 -2.37
CA ASN A 176 -9.35 22.44 -2.12
C ASN A 176 -9.57 22.75 -0.63
N ARG A 177 -8.64 22.31 0.24
CA ARG A 177 -8.73 22.53 1.69
C ARG A 177 -8.66 24.02 2.09
N PRO A 178 -9.26 24.40 3.21
CA PRO A 178 -9.00 25.70 3.85
C PRO A 178 -7.49 25.88 4.11
N LYS A 179 -7.01 27.11 3.92
CA LYS A 179 -5.59 27.43 4.10
C LYS A 179 -5.11 27.09 5.51
N GLY A 180 -3.97 26.40 5.60
CA GLY A 180 -3.34 26.03 6.89
C GLY A 180 -3.92 24.77 7.53
N MET A 181 -4.99 24.20 6.99
CA MET A 181 -5.55 22.95 7.50
C MET A 181 -4.70 21.75 7.09
N PRO A 182 -4.33 20.83 8.01
CA PRO A 182 -3.68 19.58 7.62
C PRO A 182 -4.63 18.73 6.77
N PHE A 183 -4.09 17.94 5.86
CA PHE A 183 -4.91 17.09 5.01
C PHE A 183 -4.54 15.61 5.07
N PHE A 184 -5.56 14.79 4.85
CA PHE A 184 -5.43 13.39 4.53
C PHE A 184 -6.01 13.18 3.12
N ALA A 185 -5.23 12.61 2.20
CA ALA A 185 -5.69 12.39 0.83
C ALA A 185 -5.38 10.97 0.36
N ILE A 186 -6.38 10.31 -0.24
CA ILE A 186 -6.19 9.06 -0.96
C ILE A 186 -6.27 9.34 -2.46
N PHE A 187 -5.25 8.92 -3.19
CA PHE A 187 -5.23 8.89 -4.65
C PHE A 187 -5.18 7.45 -5.12
N ASN A 188 -6.21 7.04 -5.84
CA ASN A 188 -6.33 5.68 -6.37
C ASN A 188 -5.96 5.65 -7.86
N THR A 189 -5.09 4.73 -8.26
CA THR A 189 -4.85 4.45 -9.67
C THR A 189 -5.41 3.11 -10.07
N LEU A 190 -6.11 3.09 -11.21
CA LEU A 190 -6.65 1.88 -11.82
C LEU A 190 -5.73 1.30 -12.91
N ALA A 191 -4.52 1.86 -13.07
CA ALA A 191 -3.62 1.48 -14.16
C ALA A 191 -3.24 0.00 -14.12
N SER A 192 -3.16 -0.59 -12.94
CA SER A 192 -2.79 -2.00 -12.71
C SER A 192 -3.96 -2.95 -12.46
N HIS A 193 -5.22 -2.43 -12.46
CA HIS A 193 -6.39 -3.28 -12.27
C HIS A 193 -6.44 -4.42 -13.31
N GLU A 194 -6.93 -5.62 -12.92
CA GLU A 194 -6.97 -6.82 -13.78
C GLU A 194 -7.53 -6.52 -15.17
N GLN A 195 -8.58 -5.70 -15.27
CA GLN A 195 -9.19 -5.32 -16.54
C GLN A 195 -8.18 -4.68 -17.50
N LYS A 196 -7.15 -4.01 -16.98
CA LYS A 196 -6.13 -3.35 -17.77
C LYS A 196 -5.17 -4.34 -18.46
N VAL A 197 -5.11 -5.59 -18.02
CA VAL A 197 -4.37 -6.63 -18.74
C VAL A 197 -4.97 -6.83 -20.13
N TRP A 198 -6.31 -6.81 -20.24
CA TRP A 198 -7.01 -6.94 -21.53
C TRP A 198 -7.12 -5.63 -22.30
N GLU A 199 -7.47 -4.54 -21.62
CA GLU A 199 -7.63 -3.23 -22.26
C GLU A 199 -6.30 -2.72 -22.84
N SER A 200 -5.19 -2.93 -22.14
CA SER A 200 -3.86 -2.51 -22.56
C SER A 200 -3.10 -3.56 -23.39
N ALA A 201 -3.74 -4.67 -23.78
CA ALA A 201 -3.08 -5.74 -24.51
C ALA A 201 -2.49 -5.32 -25.87
N LYS A 202 -2.98 -4.22 -26.46
CA LYS A 202 -2.48 -3.65 -27.71
C LYS A 202 -1.60 -2.41 -27.54
N ASP A 203 -1.43 -1.96 -26.31
CA ASP A 203 -0.60 -0.79 -26.00
C ASP A 203 0.89 -1.12 -26.15
N THR A 204 1.71 -0.08 -26.18
CA THR A 204 3.16 -0.20 -26.10
C THR A 204 3.55 -0.86 -24.80
N LEU A 205 4.35 -1.92 -24.88
CA LEU A 205 4.93 -2.61 -23.74
C LEU A 205 6.20 -1.88 -23.28
N TYR A 206 6.36 -1.75 -21.98
CA TYR A 206 7.58 -1.23 -21.35
C TYR A 206 8.51 -2.37 -20.88
N VAL A 207 8.00 -3.61 -20.89
CA VAL A 207 8.75 -4.83 -20.60
C VAL A 207 8.54 -5.79 -21.76
N SER A 208 9.63 -6.38 -22.26
CA SER A 208 9.54 -7.38 -23.33
C SER A 208 8.94 -8.70 -22.78
N PRO A 209 8.07 -9.39 -23.54
CA PRO A 209 7.66 -10.74 -23.19
C PRO A 209 8.82 -11.72 -23.02
N ASP A 210 9.94 -11.48 -23.72
CA ASP A 210 11.15 -12.33 -23.64
C ASP A 210 11.90 -12.16 -22.32
N ASP A 211 11.77 -10.99 -21.67
CA ASP A 211 12.40 -10.69 -20.38
C ASP A 211 11.58 -11.19 -19.18
N VAL A 212 10.34 -11.65 -19.43
CA VAL A 212 9.44 -12.10 -18.35
C VAL A 212 9.93 -13.41 -17.73
N VAL A 213 10.01 -13.43 -16.41
CA VAL A 213 10.20 -14.66 -15.64
C VAL A 213 8.84 -15.25 -15.30
N LEU A 214 8.56 -16.44 -15.86
CA LEU A 214 7.28 -17.13 -15.60
C LEU A 214 7.29 -17.79 -14.21
N PRO A 215 6.29 -17.51 -13.37
CA PRO A 215 6.01 -18.36 -12.21
C PRO A 215 5.80 -19.84 -12.64
N PRO A 216 6.27 -20.81 -11.85
CA PRO A 216 6.27 -22.22 -12.25
C PRO A 216 4.87 -22.83 -12.40
N TYR A 217 3.84 -22.14 -11.95
CA TYR A 217 2.44 -22.57 -12.11
C TYR A 217 1.78 -22.07 -13.40
N TYR A 218 2.47 -21.28 -14.22
CA TYR A 218 1.99 -20.90 -15.55
C TYR A 218 2.64 -21.75 -16.63
N PRO A 219 1.89 -22.05 -17.72
CA PRO A 219 2.48 -22.72 -18.87
C PRO A 219 3.47 -21.81 -19.61
N GLU A 220 4.49 -22.42 -20.21
CA GLU A 220 5.40 -21.72 -21.12
C GLU A 220 4.68 -21.48 -22.46
N ASP A 221 4.05 -20.31 -22.57
CA ASP A 221 3.24 -19.92 -23.72
C ASP A 221 3.40 -18.43 -24.00
N SER A 222 3.42 -18.07 -25.28
CA SER A 222 3.63 -16.69 -25.73
C SER A 222 2.52 -15.73 -25.30
N ILE A 223 1.29 -16.21 -25.18
CA ILE A 223 0.14 -15.41 -24.69
C ILE A 223 0.35 -15.09 -23.22
N VAL A 224 0.73 -16.10 -22.42
CA VAL A 224 0.98 -15.93 -20.98
C VAL A 224 2.14 -14.96 -20.76
N ARG A 225 3.24 -15.08 -21.49
CA ARG A 225 4.36 -14.14 -21.43
C ARG A 225 3.93 -12.72 -21.76
N ARG A 226 3.11 -12.57 -22.81
CA ARG A 226 2.58 -11.27 -23.19
C ARG A 226 1.70 -10.67 -22.13
N ASP A 227 0.78 -11.41 -21.52
CA ASP A 227 -0.13 -10.93 -20.48
C ASP A 227 0.66 -10.47 -19.24
N ILE A 228 1.71 -11.19 -18.87
CA ILE A 228 2.60 -10.80 -17.78
C ILE A 228 3.41 -9.53 -18.15
N ALA A 229 3.88 -9.42 -19.40
CA ALA A 229 4.56 -8.21 -19.86
C ALA A 229 3.62 -6.98 -19.85
N VAL A 230 2.33 -7.17 -20.17
CA VAL A 230 1.29 -6.12 -20.00
C VAL A 230 1.12 -5.75 -18.55
N MET A 231 1.06 -6.74 -17.64
CA MET A 231 0.99 -6.49 -16.19
C MET A 231 2.18 -5.62 -15.73
N TYR A 232 3.41 -5.97 -16.07
CA TYR A 232 4.59 -5.16 -15.72
C TYR A 232 4.56 -3.76 -16.37
N SER A 233 4.07 -3.66 -17.60
CA SER A 233 3.88 -2.38 -18.26
C SER A 233 2.84 -1.50 -17.57
N ASN A 234 1.81 -2.11 -17.00
CA ASN A 234 0.82 -1.40 -16.18
C ASN A 234 1.42 -0.98 -14.81
N ILE A 235 2.31 -1.76 -14.22
CA ILE A 235 3.08 -1.39 -13.02
C ILE A 235 3.96 -0.16 -13.31
N TYR A 236 4.61 -0.08 -14.47
CA TYR A 236 5.34 1.13 -14.88
C TYR A 236 4.41 2.36 -14.97
N ARG A 237 3.18 2.21 -15.46
CA ARG A 237 2.19 3.30 -15.45
C ARG A 237 1.81 3.75 -14.04
N VAL A 238 1.77 2.81 -13.08
CA VAL A 238 1.61 3.15 -11.65
C VAL A 238 2.81 3.94 -11.14
N ASP A 239 4.03 3.58 -11.50
CA ASP A 239 5.24 4.35 -11.17
C ASP A 239 5.17 5.80 -11.68
N CYS A 240 4.70 5.98 -12.93
CA CYS A 240 4.47 7.31 -13.48
C CYS A 240 3.40 8.10 -12.70
N PHE A 241 2.34 7.44 -12.22
CA PHE A 241 1.31 8.07 -11.39
C PHE A 241 1.87 8.48 -10.02
N VAL A 242 2.69 7.64 -9.38
CA VAL A 242 3.37 7.97 -8.12
C VAL A 242 4.26 9.21 -8.30
N ARG A 243 4.99 9.28 -9.42
CA ARG A 243 5.81 10.46 -9.78
C ARG A 243 4.96 11.72 -9.84
N GLN A 244 3.84 11.67 -10.55
CA GLN A 244 2.93 12.82 -10.65
C GLN A 244 2.50 13.31 -9.26
N MET A 245 2.11 12.42 -8.35
CA MET A 245 1.68 12.78 -6.99
C MET A 245 2.82 13.42 -6.19
N ILE A 246 4.03 12.89 -6.30
CA ILE A 246 5.23 13.46 -5.65
C ILE A 246 5.54 14.85 -6.21
N ASP A 247 5.54 15.00 -7.52
CA ASP A 247 5.83 16.28 -8.19
C ASP A 247 4.81 17.34 -7.81
N GLU A 248 3.53 16.96 -7.70
CA GLU A 248 2.48 17.86 -7.26
C GLU A 248 2.65 18.33 -5.81
N LEU A 249 3.07 17.46 -4.90
CA LEU A 249 3.37 17.82 -3.51
C LEU A 249 4.60 18.74 -3.42
N LYS A 250 5.65 18.44 -4.17
CA LYS A 250 6.87 19.27 -4.25
C LYS A 250 6.57 20.65 -4.81
N ALA A 251 5.84 20.71 -5.93
CA ALA A 251 5.47 21.98 -6.56
C ALA A 251 4.60 22.89 -5.68
N ALA A 252 3.83 22.30 -4.77
CA ALA A 252 3.00 23.02 -3.82
C ALA A 252 3.69 23.37 -2.50
N GLY A 253 4.95 22.93 -2.28
CA GLY A 253 5.68 23.11 -1.03
C GLY A 253 5.16 22.25 0.13
N GLU A 254 4.41 21.19 -0.16
CA GLU A 254 3.81 20.32 0.88
C GLU A 254 4.67 19.08 1.18
N TRP A 255 5.67 18.77 0.33
CA TRP A 255 6.48 17.55 0.42
C TRP A 255 7.17 17.37 1.77
N ASP A 256 7.74 18.47 2.30
CA ASP A 256 8.55 18.46 3.52
C ASP A 256 7.72 18.37 4.81
N ASN A 257 6.37 18.41 4.70
CA ASN A 257 5.45 18.15 5.80
C ASN A 257 4.48 17.00 5.50
N THR A 258 4.77 16.17 4.52
CA THR A 258 3.87 15.08 4.10
C THR A 258 4.47 13.69 4.38
N ILE A 259 3.71 12.87 5.09
CA ILE A 259 3.94 11.42 5.15
C ILE A 259 3.29 10.82 3.90
N LEU A 260 4.07 10.13 3.06
CA LEU A 260 3.55 9.45 1.89
C LEU A 260 3.54 7.94 2.11
N ILE A 261 2.38 7.31 1.88
CA ILE A 261 2.15 5.88 2.04
C ILE A 261 1.75 5.31 0.67
N PHE A 262 2.55 4.39 0.15
CA PHE A 262 2.25 3.67 -1.09
C PHE A 262 1.90 2.21 -0.75
N TYR A 263 0.77 1.71 -1.26
CA TYR A 263 0.38 0.31 -1.12
C TYR A 263 -0.64 -0.13 -2.18
N SER A 264 -0.86 -1.45 -2.28
CA SER A 264 -1.92 -2.04 -3.11
C SER A 264 -3.10 -2.49 -2.26
N ASP A 265 -4.29 -2.55 -2.85
CA ASP A 265 -5.50 -3.03 -2.15
C ASP A 265 -5.59 -4.55 -2.05
N ASN A 266 -4.97 -5.29 -2.96
CA ASN A 266 -4.80 -6.75 -2.92
C ASN A 266 -3.60 -7.17 -3.79
N GLY A 267 -3.28 -8.47 -3.82
CA GLY A 267 -2.24 -9.03 -4.67
C GLY A 267 -2.57 -8.99 -6.15
N GLY A 268 -1.86 -9.73 -6.98
CA GLY A 268 -1.82 -9.57 -8.42
C GLY A 268 -3.11 -9.78 -9.23
N PRO A 269 -3.08 -9.33 -10.50
CA PRO A 269 -4.28 -9.27 -11.35
C PRO A 269 -4.56 -10.58 -12.12
N LEU A 270 -3.59 -11.48 -12.20
CA LEU A 270 -3.65 -12.63 -13.09
C LEU A 270 -4.36 -13.85 -12.45
N PRO A 271 -4.73 -14.88 -13.23
CA PRO A 271 -5.24 -16.14 -12.69
C PRO A 271 -4.32 -16.72 -11.60
N ARG A 272 -4.90 -17.37 -10.58
CA ARG A 272 -4.20 -17.87 -9.37
C ARG A 272 -3.63 -16.80 -8.44
N GLN A 273 -3.87 -15.54 -8.74
CA GLN A 273 -3.49 -14.39 -7.93
C GLN A 273 -4.75 -13.70 -7.40
N LYS A 274 -5.46 -12.96 -8.25
CA LYS A 274 -6.69 -12.28 -7.84
C LYS A 274 -7.78 -13.27 -7.43
N ARG A 275 -8.51 -12.95 -6.36
CA ARG A 275 -9.57 -13.77 -5.74
C ARG A 275 -9.08 -14.97 -4.94
N GLU A 276 -7.77 -15.20 -4.91
CA GLU A 276 -7.20 -16.30 -4.14
C GLU A 276 -6.65 -15.79 -2.80
N ILE A 277 -6.78 -16.62 -1.76
CA ILE A 277 -6.20 -16.39 -0.44
C ILE A 277 -4.80 -17.03 -0.32
N THR A 278 -4.08 -17.01 -1.42
CA THR A 278 -2.70 -17.49 -1.52
C THR A 278 -1.72 -16.34 -1.29
N GLU A 279 -0.45 -16.66 -1.15
CA GLU A 279 0.66 -15.70 -1.06
C GLU A 279 0.55 -14.61 -2.14
N VAL A 280 0.46 -15.01 -3.41
CA VAL A 280 0.42 -14.08 -4.55
C VAL A 280 -0.89 -13.30 -4.70
N GLY A 281 -1.96 -13.77 -4.06
CA GLY A 281 -3.26 -13.11 -4.07
C GLY A 281 -3.45 -12.10 -2.94
N THR A 282 -2.67 -12.22 -1.86
CA THR A 282 -2.82 -11.39 -0.67
C THR A 282 -1.59 -10.58 -0.30
N HIS A 283 -0.39 -10.99 -0.69
CA HIS A 283 0.83 -10.25 -0.43
C HIS A 283 0.88 -8.95 -1.25
N ILE A 284 1.04 -7.82 -0.56
CA ILE A 284 1.06 -6.48 -1.16
C ILE A 284 2.32 -5.72 -0.79
N PRO A 285 2.80 -4.79 -1.65
CA PRO A 285 3.86 -3.87 -1.27
C PRO A 285 3.31 -2.79 -0.33
N LEU A 286 4.14 -2.34 0.61
CA LEU A 286 3.88 -1.15 1.42
C LEU A 286 5.18 -0.37 1.61
N ILE A 287 5.14 0.93 1.34
CA ILE A 287 6.24 1.86 1.59
C ILE A 287 5.68 3.06 2.37
N ILE A 288 6.36 3.47 3.43
CA ILE A 288 6.04 4.70 4.18
C ILE A 288 7.27 5.62 4.15
N ARG A 289 7.11 6.79 3.57
CA ARG A 289 8.12 7.85 3.59
C ARG A 289 7.72 8.91 4.61
N TYR A 290 8.65 9.26 5.48
CA TYR A 290 8.48 10.33 6.47
C TYR A 290 9.16 11.63 6.01
N PRO A 291 8.58 12.81 6.31
CA PRO A 291 9.15 14.07 5.88
C PRO A 291 10.52 14.38 6.50
N ASP A 292 10.80 13.88 7.68
CA ASP A 292 12.08 14.04 8.39
C ASP A 292 13.15 13.00 7.98
N GLY A 293 12.85 12.16 7.00
CA GLY A 293 13.78 11.13 6.51
C GLY A 293 14.11 10.03 7.50
N ARG A 294 13.38 9.93 8.62
CA ARG A 294 13.63 8.85 9.59
C ARG A 294 13.50 7.49 8.95
N LEU A 295 14.41 6.59 9.30
CA LEU A 295 14.45 5.21 8.82
C LEU A 295 14.49 5.08 7.28
N ALA A 296 14.95 6.12 6.56
CA ALA A 296 15.10 6.07 5.11
C ALA A 296 15.96 4.87 4.68
N GLY A 297 15.48 4.14 3.67
CA GLY A 297 16.12 2.94 3.13
C GLY A 297 16.05 1.70 4.01
N SER A 298 15.37 1.76 5.16
CA SER A 298 15.21 0.60 6.05
C SER A 298 14.15 -0.38 5.57
N ILE A 299 14.21 -1.59 6.13
CA ILE A 299 13.28 -2.68 5.85
C ILE A 299 12.64 -3.10 7.18
N ASP A 300 11.34 -3.28 7.20
CA ASP A 300 10.58 -3.95 8.26
C ASP A 300 9.97 -5.22 7.64
N ASP A 301 10.39 -6.38 8.12
CA ASP A 301 9.93 -7.70 7.70
C ASP A 301 8.87 -8.30 8.63
N GLY A 302 8.46 -7.56 9.65
CA GLY A 302 7.42 -7.97 10.57
C GLY A 302 6.09 -8.24 9.86
N LEU A 303 5.44 -9.34 10.23
CA LEU A 303 4.14 -9.72 9.66
C LEU A 303 3.07 -8.69 10.02
N ARG A 304 2.39 -8.15 9.00
CA ARG A 304 1.33 -7.14 9.12
C ARG A 304 0.14 -7.52 8.26
N SER A 305 -1.00 -6.99 8.61
CA SER A 305 -2.20 -7.08 7.79
C SER A 305 -2.61 -5.71 7.25
N ILE A 306 -3.31 -5.70 6.14
CA ILE A 306 -3.85 -4.47 5.53
C ILE A 306 -4.78 -3.70 6.49
N ILE A 307 -5.43 -4.40 7.44
CA ILE A 307 -6.26 -3.78 8.50
C ILE A 307 -5.43 -3.00 9.52
N ASP A 308 -4.11 -3.17 9.55
CA ASP A 308 -3.21 -2.43 10.43
C ASP A 308 -2.89 -1.02 9.88
N ILE A 309 -3.14 -0.78 8.59
CA ILE A 309 -2.90 0.51 7.94
C ILE A 309 -3.80 1.61 8.53
N PRO A 310 -5.13 1.45 8.68
CA PRO A 310 -5.99 2.49 9.27
C PRO A 310 -5.59 2.92 10.69
N PRO A 311 -5.41 2.03 11.67
CA PRO A 311 -4.95 2.45 12.99
C PRO A 311 -3.54 3.03 12.97
N THR A 312 -2.67 2.63 12.02
CA THR A 312 -1.35 3.25 11.82
C THR A 312 -1.49 4.68 11.32
N ILE A 313 -2.36 4.95 10.35
CA ILE A 313 -2.63 6.32 9.87
C ILE A 313 -3.14 7.20 11.02
N LEU A 314 -4.08 6.72 11.82
CA LEU A 314 -4.55 7.45 13.01
C LEU A 314 -3.40 7.72 13.98
N SER A 315 -2.58 6.72 14.25
CA SER A 315 -1.41 6.83 15.13
C SER A 315 -0.37 7.85 14.60
N LEU A 316 -0.14 7.88 13.29
CA LEU A 316 0.72 8.86 12.62
C LEU A 316 0.16 10.29 12.73
N ALA A 317 -1.17 10.43 12.69
CA ALA A 317 -1.86 11.70 12.93
C ALA A 317 -1.94 12.07 14.42
N GLY A 318 -1.36 11.29 15.33
CA GLY A 318 -1.43 11.52 16.77
C GLY A 318 -2.76 11.16 17.43
N ILE A 319 -3.65 10.48 16.69
CA ILE A 319 -5.00 10.08 17.14
C ILE A 319 -4.93 8.65 17.67
N LYS A 320 -5.50 8.43 18.86
CA LYS A 320 -5.57 7.08 19.44
C LYS A 320 -6.57 6.23 18.65
N PRO A 321 -6.13 5.08 18.08
CA PRO A 321 -7.04 4.18 17.40
C PRO A 321 -8.15 3.66 18.34
N PRO A 322 -9.41 3.57 17.89
CA PRO A 322 -10.50 3.01 18.66
C PRO A 322 -10.27 1.54 18.98
N ALA A 323 -10.78 1.11 20.13
CA ALA A 323 -10.63 -0.27 20.59
C ALA A 323 -11.42 -1.30 19.74
N TYR A 324 -12.39 -0.85 18.93
CA TYR A 324 -13.14 -1.75 18.05
C TYR A 324 -12.35 -2.19 16.82
N MET A 325 -11.29 -1.49 16.44
CA MET A 325 -10.46 -1.89 15.30
C MET A 325 -9.75 -3.21 15.58
N ASP A 326 -9.87 -4.17 14.66
CA ASP A 326 -9.14 -5.43 14.73
C ASP A 326 -7.65 -5.22 14.47
N GLY A 327 -7.33 -4.28 13.56
CA GLY A 327 -5.96 -3.90 13.21
C GLY A 327 -5.22 -3.22 14.36
N LYS A 328 -3.89 -3.29 14.31
CA LYS A 328 -2.97 -2.69 15.29
C LYS A 328 -2.08 -1.66 14.61
N ALA A 329 -1.90 -0.50 15.23
CA ALA A 329 -0.93 0.46 14.74
C ALA A 329 0.49 -0.08 14.91
N PHE A 330 1.29 -0.06 13.84
CA PHE A 330 2.70 -0.49 13.83
C PHE A 330 3.67 0.69 13.71
N ALA A 331 3.15 1.91 13.50
CA ALA A 331 3.95 3.14 13.47
C ALA A 331 3.18 4.30 14.13
N GLY A 332 3.88 5.39 14.42
CA GLY A 332 3.31 6.58 15.04
C GLY A 332 3.23 6.51 16.57
N LYS A 333 2.51 7.47 17.15
CA LYS A 333 2.43 7.71 18.60
C LYS A 333 1.88 6.52 19.40
N TYR A 334 0.98 5.75 18.79
CA TYR A 334 0.26 4.63 19.41
C TYR A 334 0.66 3.28 18.82
N ALA A 335 1.86 3.20 18.23
CA ALA A 335 2.38 1.93 17.73
C ALA A 335 2.42 0.89 18.85
N SER A 336 1.86 -0.29 18.57
CA SER A 336 2.01 -1.45 19.44
C SER A 336 3.40 -2.04 19.25
N PRO A 337 4.07 -2.53 20.29
CA PRO A 337 5.25 -3.36 20.11
C PRO A 337 4.88 -4.51 19.17
N SER A 338 5.73 -4.76 18.17
CA SER A 338 5.55 -5.93 17.30
C SER A 338 5.50 -7.17 18.21
N ALA A 339 4.47 -7.99 18.07
CA ALA A 339 4.54 -9.36 18.55
C ALA A 339 5.64 -10.03 17.69
N ASN A 340 6.80 -10.27 18.29
CA ASN A 340 7.88 -11.06 17.71
C ASN A 340 7.44 -12.52 17.61
#